data_4fd0fb821b5631765fbd30707140843d
#
_entry.id   4fd0fb821b5631765fbd30707140843d
#
_cell.length_a   1.000
_cell.length_b   1.000
_cell.length_c   1.000
_cell.angle_alpha   90.00
_cell.angle_beta   90.00
_cell.angle_gamma   90.00
#
_symmetry.space_group_name_H-M   'P 1'
#
loop_
_entity.id
_entity.type
_entity.pdbx_description
1 polymer ?
#
loop_
_entity_poly.entity_id
_entity_poly.type
_entity_poly.pdbx_seq_one_letter_code
_entity_poly.pdbx_strand_id
1 'polypeptide(L)'
;MYRLLASGYDTGFLAFSVAAPPGRGPWTARGWSLSSPVPLVVALRNAVMRHLPVNWSEGMFLRPHHFQAADRHAAERLAFSTIAAEPFCYGIVRLEIDPVALANRQLELRACQARLRDGGLVWLEPGEEPERVNLSTSLAEMTKLSAALGESLQSNETVRVYLAVPRFDPGGPNVSPPGPDSRSRFKAVQQSLQDEASGGNDQEVDFLRLNLRLKLSTEDLSGFEVLPIAQIRQAANREGAPEIDPDYFPPMLSVDAWPPLGRDVVRGLYDLIGRKVEVLTEQVVSRQVGFSSSEPGDLDRLFMLSKLLEARGVLRVIAFARGVHPRTAYTELCRVAGQLAVFEADRRLEELPVYDHDDLARVFRRVKEIIEAMLSRVAVLDFEQRYFVGIGTATLSAALEPKWLQSDWQCYVGVLRGDMSEEICHRLLTGDNHLDWKLGSTEEVDRLFRMGVPGLELFPVERLPRGLPARSGWLYYRIGTENPAWRSVQATQSMGIRLRDTSILNADELAGRRRVDVAYESQKGSLEFALFAIPR
;
A
#
# COMPACT_ATOMS: atom_id res chain seq x y z
N MET A 1 -35.74 11.54 -27.33
CA MET A 1 -36.80 10.84 -28.07
C MET A 1 -36.12 9.69 -28.79
N TYR A 2 -36.14 8.52 -28.19
CA TYR A 2 -35.47 7.33 -28.73
C TYR A 2 -36.48 6.47 -29.49
N ARG A 3 -36.19 6.14 -30.73
CA ARG A 3 -36.96 5.18 -31.52
C ARG A 3 -36.14 3.89 -31.65
N LEU A 4 -36.61 2.81 -31.05
CA LEU A 4 -36.15 1.45 -31.29
C LEU A 4 -36.71 0.95 -32.62
N LEU A 5 -35.83 0.58 -33.54
CA LEU A 5 -36.18 -0.21 -34.72
C LEU A 5 -35.62 -1.62 -34.50
N ALA A 6 -36.50 -2.58 -34.29
CA ALA A 6 -36.17 -4.00 -34.32
C ALA A 6 -36.41 -4.52 -35.73
N SER A 7 -35.42 -5.09 -36.38
CA SER A 7 -35.58 -5.88 -37.61
C SER A 7 -34.88 -7.23 -37.44
N GLY A 8 -35.69 -8.27 -37.62
CA GLY A 8 -35.42 -9.58 -38.20
C GLY A 8 -34.34 -10.46 -37.59
N TYR A 9 -34.75 -11.61 -37.12
CA TYR A 9 -33.95 -12.76 -36.71
C TYR A 9 -32.91 -13.16 -37.75
N ASP A 10 -31.60 -13.06 -37.40
CA ASP A 10 -30.65 -14.17 -37.46
C ASP A 10 -29.28 -13.75 -36.86
N THR A 11 -28.72 -14.65 -36.05
CA THR A 11 -27.34 -14.61 -35.50
C THR A 11 -26.85 -13.32 -34.83
N GLY A 12 -27.11 -13.17 -33.60
CA GLY A 12 -26.27 -12.89 -32.46
C GLY A 12 -25.31 -11.71 -32.39
N PHE A 13 -25.56 -10.54 -33.02
CA PHE A 13 -24.80 -9.33 -32.70
C PHE A 13 -25.74 -8.09 -32.69
N LEU A 14 -25.94 -7.54 -31.49
CA LEU A 14 -26.50 -6.20 -31.34
C LEU A 14 -25.38 -5.17 -31.55
N ALA A 15 -25.29 -4.61 -32.74
CA ALA A 15 -24.45 -3.46 -33.01
C ALA A 15 -25.22 -2.18 -32.65
N PHE A 16 -24.74 -1.43 -31.68
CA PHE A 16 -25.23 -0.08 -31.38
C PHE A 16 -24.59 0.91 -32.36
N SER A 17 -25.36 1.46 -33.26
CA SER A 17 -24.96 2.59 -34.10
C SER A 17 -25.44 3.89 -33.45
N VAL A 18 -24.51 4.72 -33.00
CA VAL A 18 -24.78 6.09 -32.56
C VAL A 18 -24.58 7.00 -33.77
N ALA A 19 -25.67 7.60 -34.28
CA ALA A 19 -25.60 8.62 -35.32
C ALA A 19 -24.98 9.90 -34.75
N ALA A 20 -23.89 10.36 -35.35
CA ALA A 20 -23.22 11.61 -35.00
C ALA A 20 -24.00 12.82 -35.56
N PRO A 21 -24.03 13.96 -34.85
CA PRO A 21 -24.62 15.19 -35.36
C PRO A 21 -23.80 15.75 -36.54
N PRO A 22 -24.40 16.40 -37.54
CA PRO A 22 -23.70 16.91 -38.71
C PRO A 22 -22.84 18.13 -38.33
N GLY A 23 -21.56 18.09 -38.64
CA GLY A 23 -20.73 19.31 -38.64
C GLY A 23 -19.31 19.25 -38.11
N ARG A 24 -18.68 18.09 -37.82
CA ARG A 24 -17.24 18.02 -37.54
C ARG A 24 -16.61 16.85 -38.29
N GLY A 25 -15.43 17.11 -38.88
CA GLY A 25 -14.69 16.18 -39.71
C GLY A 25 -14.28 14.88 -39.03
N PRO A 26 -13.75 13.91 -39.78
CA PRO A 26 -13.61 12.55 -39.29
C PRO A 26 -12.56 12.44 -38.19
N TRP A 27 -13.03 12.07 -37.00
CA TRP A 27 -12.15 11.54 -35.94
C TRP A 27 -11.68 10.16 -36.38
N THR A 28 -10.42 10.05 -36.71
CA THR A 28 -9.79 8.73 -36.92
C THR A 28 -9.75 7.99 -35.60
N ALA A 29 -10.66 7.07 -35.40
CA ALA A 29 -10.64 6.09 -34.33
C ALA A 29 -9.44 5.15 -34.56
N ARG A 30 -8.27 5.50 -34.02
CA ARG A 30 -7.17 4.54 -33.90
C ARG A 30 -7.47 3.63 -32.70
N GLY A 31 -7.87 2.40 -33.03
CA GLY A 31 -7.53 1.21 -32.27
C GLY A 31 -8.14 1.03 -30.88
N TRP A 32 -9.47 1.02 -30.76
CA TRP A 32 -10.09 0.29 -29.65
C TRP A 32 -10.37 -1.13 -30.12
N SER A 33 -9.42 -2.02 -29.98
CA SER A 33 -9.68 -3.46 -30.09
C SER A 33 -10.38 -3.89 -28.81
N LEU A 34 -11.70 -4.12 -28.88
CA LEU A 34 -12.45 -4.83 -27.83
C LEU A 34 -12.02 -6.31 -27.86
N SER A 35 -10.84 -6.61 -27.34
CA SER A 35 -10.27 -7.95 -27.38
C SER A 35 -10.62 -8.82 -26.16
N SER A 36 -11.57 -8.39 -25.30
CA SER A 36 -12.08 -9.26 -24.25
C SER A 36 -13.54 -8.96 -23.95
N PRO A 37 -14.43 -9.98 -23.92
CA PRO A 37 -15.82 -9.76 -23.54
C PRO A 37 -15.88 -9.25 -22.10
N VAL A 38 -16.75 -8.27 -21.87
CA VAL A 38 -16.99 -7.66 -20.56
C VAL A 38 -17.17 -8.78 -19.52
N PRO A 39 -16.40 -8.80 -18.40
CA PRO A 39 -16.43 -9.88 -17.42
C PRO A 39 -17.82 -10.28 -16.92
N LEU A 40 -18.73 -9.30 -16.79
CA LEU A 40 -20.14 -9.53 -16.42
C LEU A 40 -20.87 -10.42 -17.43
N VAL A 41 -20.68 -10.20 -18.73
CA VAL A 41 -21.34 -10.98 -19.79
C VAL A 41 -20.85 -12.42 -19.79
N VAL A 42 -19.55 -12.65 -19.51
CA VAL A 42 -18.97 -13.99 -19.40
C VAL A 42 -19.43 -14.67 -18.13
N ALA A 43 -19.43 -13.97 -16.99
CA ALA A 43 -19.90 -14.52 -15.71
C ALA A 43 -21.39 -14.90 -15.77
N LEU A 44 -22.24 -14.04 -16.34
CA LEU A 44 -23.68 -14.33 -16.51
C LEU A 44 -23.95 -15.43 -17.55
N ARG A 45 -23.12 -15.57 -18.59
CA ARG A 45 -23.24 -16.70 -19.54
C ARG A 45 -22.95 -18.04 -18.90
N ASN A 46 -22.09 -18.09 -17.87
CA ASN A 46 -21.74 -19.30 -17.14
C ASN A 46 -22.73 -19.61 -15.99
N ALA A 47 -23.44 -18.60 -15.50
CA ALA A 47 -24.49 -18.76 -14.47
C ALA A 47 -25.83 -19.15 -15.13
N VAL A 48 -25.95 -20.40 -15.52
CA VAL A 48 -27.19 -20.91 -16.13
C VAL A 48 -28.16 -21.34 -15.04
N MET A 49 -29.33 -20.69 -14.97
CA MET A 49 -30.46 -21.20 -14.18
C MET A 49 -31.03 -22.46 -14.84
N ARG A 50 -30.77 -23.62 -14.28
CA ARG A 50 -31.17 -24.91 -14.81
C ARG A 50 -32.48 -25.43 -14.21
N HIS A 51 -32.78 -24.98 -12.97
CA HIS A 51 -33.92 -25.45 -12.21
C HIS A 51 -35.00 -24.38 -12.16
N LEU A 52 -36.23 -24.79 -12.55
CA LEU A 52 -37.43 -23.97 -12.44
C LEU A 52 -38.01 -24.08 -11.00
N PRO A 53 -38.79 -23.09 -10.54
CA PRO A 53 -39.48 -23.20 -9.28
C PRO A 53 -40.53 -24.33 -9.32
N VAL A 54 -40.66 -25.05 -8.21
CA VAL A 54 -41.67 -26.10 -8.10
C VAL A 54 -43.06 -25.48 -8.07
N ASN A 55 -43.98 -26.00 -8.87
CA ASN A 55 -45.39 -25.64 -8.82
C ASN A 55 -46.09 -26.41 -7.70
N TRP A 56 -46.30 -25.76 -6.57
CA TRP A 56 -46.94 -26.31 -5.41
C TRP A 56 -48.47 -26.26 -5.61
N SER A 57 -49.15 -27.42 -5.54
CA SER A 57 -50.60 -27.51 -5.67
C SER A 57 -51.20 -28.37 -4.55
N GLU A 58 -52.44 -28.08 -4.20
CA GLU A 58 -53.18 -28.85 -3.20
C GLU A 58 -53.32 -30.30 -3.62
N GLY A 59 -53.17 -31.23 -2.67
CA GLY A 59 -53.27 -32.67 -2.92
C GLY A 59 -52.03 -33.31 -3.54
N MET A 60 -50.93 -32.56 -3.77
CA MET A 60 -49.67 -33.10 -4.30
C MET A 60 -49.05 -34.11 -3.35
N PHE A 61 -48.71 -35.29 -3.84
CA PHE A 61 -47.91 -36.26 -3.09
C PHE A 61 -46.44 -35.83 -3.06
N LEU A 62 -45.92 -35.45 -1.89
CA LEU A 62 -44.57 -34.98 -1.70
C LEU A 62 -43.55 -36.11 -1.87
N ARG A 63 -42.50 -35.81 -2.65
CA ARG A 63 -41.33 -36.70 -2.85
C ARG A 63 -40.04 -35.89 -2.65
N PRO A 64 -38.92 -36.53 -2.32
CA PRO A 64 -37.62 -35.88 -2.20
C PRO A 64 -37.26 -35.00 -3.40
N HIS A 65 -37.66 -35.38 -4.61
CA HIS A 65 -37.44 -34.63 -5.85
C HIS A 65 -37.99 -33.17 -5.79
N HIS A 66 -39.14 -32.97 -5.15
CA HIS A 66 -39.74 -31.62 -5.03
C HIS A 66 -38.89 -30.72 -4.16
N PHE A 67 -38.41 -31.21 -3.01
CA PHE A 67 -37.54 -30.49 -2.12
C PHE A 67 -36.18 -30.21 -2.75
N GLN A 68 -35.55 -31.23 -3.36
CA GLN A 68 -34.30 -31.10 -4.07
C GLN A 68 -34.37 -30.05 -5.20
N ALA A 69 -35.47 -30.04 -5.98
CA ALA A 69 -35.68 -29.08 -7.06
C ALA A 69 -35.89 -27.66 -6.50
N ALA A 70 -36.65 -27.52 -5.40
CA ALA A 70 -36.83 -26.23 -4.74
C ALA A 70 -35.52 -25.65 -4.17
N ASP A 71 -34.73 -26.48 -3.49
CA ASP A 71 -33.42 -26.09 -2.94
C ASP A 71 -32.44 -25.69 -4.06
N ARG A 72 -32.42 -26.47 -5.17
CA ARG A 72 -31.58 -26.13 -6.32
C ARG A 72 -31.99 -24.81 -6.96
N HIS A 73 -33.29 -24.59 -7.19
CA HIS A 73 -33.78 -23.32 -7.71
C HIS A 73 -33.40 -22.15 -6.80
N ALA A 74 -33.57 -22.29 -5.48
CA ALA A 74 -33.21 -21.25 -4.51
C ALA A 74 -31.71 -20.94 -4.53
N ALA A 75 -30.87 -21.99 -4.55
CA ALA A 75 -29.41 -21.85 -4.61
C ALA A 75 -28.93 -21.16 -5.92
N GLU A 76 -29.47 -21.58 -7.08
CA GLU A 76 -29.14 -20.97 -8.37
C GLU A 76 -29.58 -19.49 -8.45
N ARG A 77 -30.80 -19.19 -7.94
CA ARG A 77 -31.31 -17.80 -7.90
C ARG A 77 -30.44 -16.91 -7.03
N LEU A 78 -30.00 -17.40 -5.87
CA LEU A 78 -29.09 -16.67 -4.99
C LEU A 78 -27.74 -16.46 -5.65
N ALA A 79 -27.16 -17.50 -6.24
CA ALA A 79 -25.89 -17.41 -6.95
C ALA A 79 -25.95 -16.38 -8.10
N PHE A 80 -27.00 -16.44 -8.92
CA PHE A 80 -27.22 -15.50 -10.03
C PHE A 80 -27.36 -14.05 -9.53
N SER A 81 -28.19 -13.83 -8.49
CA SER A 81 -28.39 -12.50 -7.91
C SER A 81 -27.08 -11.91 -7.38
N THR A 82 -26.26 -12.74 -6.74
CA THR A 82 -24.95 -12.30 -6.22
C THR A 82 -23.98 -11.94 -7.36
N ILE A 83 -23.89 -12.76 -8.41
CA ILE A 83 -23.05 -12.50 -9.58
C ILE A 83 -23.49 -11.24 -10.31
N ALA A 84 -24.81 -10.99 -10.39
CA ALA A 84 -25.33 -9.78 -11.02
C ALA A 84 -24.97 -8.49 -10.24
N ALA A 85 -24.92 -8.59 -8.90
CA ALA A 85 -24.52 -7.48 -8.04
C ALA A 85 -22.98 -7.27 -8.02
N GLU A 86 -22.22 -8.37 -7.94
CA GLU A 86 -20.76 -8.36 -7.90
C GLU A 86 -20.19 -9.49 -8.77
N PRO A 87 -19.67 -9.17 -9.97
CA PRO A 87 -19.16 -10.18 -10.92
C PRO A 87 -17.99 -11.03 -10.38
N PHE A 88 -17.21 -10.45 -9.46
CA PHE A 88 -16.04 -11.09 -8.85
C PHE A 88 -16.33 -11.63 -7.46
N CYS A 89 -17.52 -12.18 -7.25
CA CYS A 89 -17.99 -12.72 -5.97
C CYS A 89 -17.49 -14.14 -5.68
N TYR A 90 -16.27 -14.49 -6.05
CA TYR A 90 -15.62 -15.77 -5.79
C TYR A 90 -14.19 -15.57 -5.31
N GLY A 91 -13.67 -16.52 -4.57
CA GLY A 91 -12.32 -16.45 -4.02
C GLY A 91 -12.28 -16.79 -2.54
N ILE A 92 -11.11 -16.63 -1.94
CA ILE A 92 -10.89 -16.89 -0.52
C ILE A 92 -11.34 -15.68 0.35
N VAL A 93 -11.90 -15.98 1.51
CA VAL A 93 -12.18 -15.03 2.59
C VAL A 93 -11.16 -15.19 3.71
N ARG A 94 -10.79 -16.44 4.01
CA ARG A 94 -9.78 -16.81 4.98
C ARG A 94 -9.06 -18.06 4.51
N LEU A 95 -7.73 -18.09 4.62
CA LEU A 95 -6.92 -19.23 4.28
C LEU A 95 -5.75 -19.34 5.26
N GLU A 96 -5.60 -20.51 5.88
CA GLU A 96 -4.47 -20.85 6.74
C GLU A 96 -3.88 -22.18 6.30
N ILE A 97 -2.69 -22.12 5.70
CA ILE A 97 -1.89 -23.29 5.32
C ILE A 97 -0.81 -23.47 6.39
N ASP A 98 -0.60 -24.70 6.83
CA ASP A 98 0.46 -25.01 7.79
C ASP A 98 1.85 -24.88 7.14
N PRO A 99 2.67 -23.87 7.52
CA PRO A 99 3.97 -23.68 6.91
C PRO A 99 5.00 -24.76 7.32
N VAL A 100 4.81 -25.38 8.49
CA VAL A 100 5.71 -26.44 8.99
C VAL A 100 5.44 -27.74 8.26
N ALA A 101 4.16 -28.07 8.09
CA ALA A 101 3.74 -29.22 7.29
C ALA A 101 4.22 -29.07 5.84
N LEU A 102 4.04 -27.86 5.26
CA LEU A 102 4.46 -27.57 3.89
C LEU A 102 5.97 -27.72 3.70
N ALA A 103 6.80 -27.23 4.62
CA ALA A 103 8.26 -27.41 4.58
C ALA A 103 8.66 -28.90 4.60
N ASN A 104 7.84 -29.76 5.19
CA ASN A 104 7.97 -31.21 5.18
C ASN A 104 7.27 -31.88 3.97
N ARG A 105 6.93 -31.10 2.95
CA ARG A 105 6.22 -31.54 1.73
C ARG A 105 4.80 -32.07 1.99
N GLN A 106 4.18 -31.69 3.10
CA GLN A 106 2.80 -32.01 3.43
C GLN A 106 1.94 -30.76 3.26
N LEU A 107 0.88 -30.86 2.46
CA LEU A 107 -0.05 -29.76 2.26
C LEU A 107 -1.24 -29.93 3.20
N GLU A 108 -1.24 -29.12 4.26
CA GLU A 108 -2.29 -29.13 5.28
C GLU A 108 -2.97 -27.76 5.37
N LEU A 109 -4.31 -27.76 5.24
CA LEU A 109 -5.12 -26.58 5.49
C LEU A 109 -5.64 -26.60 6.92
N ARG A 110 -5.31 -25.58 7.70
CA ARG A 110 -5.83 -25.39 9.06
C ARG A 110 -7.20 -24.73 9.06
N ALA A 111 -7.41 -23.76 8.17
CA ALA A 111 -8.69 -23.11 7.97
C ALA A 111 -8.85 -22.68 6.51
N CYS A 112 -10.08 -22.73 6.01
CA CYS A 112 -10.40 -22.17 4.70
C CYS A 112 -11.86 -21.74 4.64
N GLN A 113 -12.09 -20.47 4.36
CA GLN A 113 -13.40 -19.92 4.01
C GLN A 113 -13.29 -19.36 2.61
N ALA A 114 -14.13 -19.88 1.71
CA ALA A 114 -14.08 -19.50 0.29
C ALA A 114 -15.44 -19.63 -0.38
N ARG A 115 -15.62 -18.92 -1.47
CA ARG A 115 -16.74 -19.09 -2.38
C ARG A 115 -16.22 -19.53 -3.75
N LEU A 116 -16.76 -20.63 -4.26
CA LEU A 116 -16.48 -21.13 -5.60
C LEU A 116 -17.19 -20.26 -6.66
N ARG A 117 -16.77 -20.35 -7.92
CA ARG A 117 -17.36 -19.58 -9.02
C ARG A 117 -18.82 -19.95 -9.29
N ASP A 118 -19.21 -21.18 -9.03
CA ASP A 118 -20.60 -21.66 -9.16
C ASP A 118 -21.49 -21.29 -7.96
N GLY A 119 -20.94 -20.55 -6.98
CA GLY A 119 -21.63 -20.11 -5.78
C GLY A 119 -21.54 -21.06 -4.59
N GLY A 120 -20.87 -22.21 -4.73
CA GLY A 120 -20.63 -23.14 -3.63
C GLY A 120 -19.81 -22.49 -2.51
N LEU A 121 -20.25 -22.66 -1.28
CA LEU A 121 -19.57 -22.11 -0.09
C LEU A 121 -18.69 -23.20 0.54
N VAL A 122 -17.46 -22.83 0.82
CA VAL A 122 -16.48 -23.66 1.54
C VAL A 122 -16.27 -23.03 2.91
N TRP A 123 -16.48 -23.83 3.95
CA TRP A 123 -16.28 -23.41 5.34
C TRP A 123 -15.54 -24.51 6.08
N LEU A 124 -14.28 -24.25 6.43
CA LEU A 124 -13.40 -25.17 7.14
C LEU A 124 -12.76 -24.41 8.29
N GLU A 125 -13.12 -24.74 9.53
CA GLU A 125 -12.53 -24.15 10.74
C GLU A 125 -12.01 -25.23 11.68
N PRO A 126 -10.90 -24.98 12.37
CA PRO A 126 -10.38 -25.94 13.35
C PRO A 126 -11.25 -25.90 14.61
N GLY A 127 -11.72 -27.05 15.03
CA GLY A 127 -12.24 -27.22 16.38
C GLY A 127 -13.74 -27.21 16.59
N GLU A 128 -14.57 -26.81 15.62
CA GLU A 128 -16.03 -26.84 15.76
C GLU A 128 -16.63 -28.14 15.18
N GLU A 129 -17.34 -28.89 16.03
CA GLU A 129 -18.24 -29.93 15.56
C GLU A 129 -19.64 -29.32 15.42
N PRO A 130 -20.42 -29.68 14.42
CA PRO A 130 -20.33 -30.85 13.52
C PRO A 130 -19.63 -30.58 12.17
N GLU A 131 -19.04 -29.41 11.97
CA GLU A 131 -18.52 -28.98 10.66
C GLU A 131 -17.03 -29.23 10.47
N ARG A 132 -16.39 -30.03 11.31
CA ARG A 132 -15.04 -30.52 11.02
C ARG A 132 -15.02 -31.31 9.72
N VAL A 133 -14.95 -30.58 8.62
CA VAL A 133 -14.31 -31.16 7.45
C VAL A 133 -12.81 -31.21 7.78
N ASN A 134 -12.39 -32.28 8.41
CA ASN A 134 -11.03 -32.70 8.24
C ASN A 134 -10.84 -32.82 6.73
N LEU A 135 -10.15 -31.86 6.13
CA LEU A 135 -9.45 -32.08 4.86
C LEU A 135 -8.26 -33.02 5.09
N SER A 136 -8.10 -33.59 6.27
CA SER A 136 -7.42 -34.86 6.42
C SER A 136 -8.23 -35.89 5.63
N THR A 137 -8.16 -35.74 4.32
CA THR A 137 -8.10 -36.84 3.40
C THR A 137 -7.45 -37.98 4.16
N SER A 138 -7.93 -39.17 4.00
CA SER A 138 -7.32 -40.34 4.62
C SER A 138 -5.78 -40.19 4.54
N LEU A 139 -5.05 -40.67 5.51
CA LEU A 139 -3.57 -40.65 5.52
C LEU A 139 -2.99 -41.04 4.15
N ALA A 140 -3.68 -41.95 3.43
CA ALA A 140 -3.34 -42.39 2.08
C ALA A 140 -3.50 -41.28 1.01
N GLU A 141 -4.50 -40.40 1.10
CA GLU A 141 -4.68 -39.30 0.14
C GLU A 141 -3.71 -38.14 0.44
N MET A 142 -3.40 -37.85 1.70
CA MET A 142 -2.34 -36.92 2.08
C MET A 142 -0.97 -37.41 1.60
N THR A 143 -0.69 -38.71 1.71
CA THR A 143 0.59 -39.26 1.24
C THR A 143 0.69 -39.18 -0.28
N LYS A 144 -0.40 -39.45 -1.01
CA LYS A 144 -0.44 -39.29 -2.48
C LYS A 144 -0.24 -37.83 -2.91
N LEU A 145 -0.91 -36.87 -2.26
CA LEU A 145 -0.77 -35.44 -2.58
C LEU A 145 0.66 -34.93 -2.29
N SER A 146 1.26 -35.37 -1.20
CA SER A 146 2.62 -35.01 -0.82
C SER A 146 3.66 -35.57 -1.80
N ALA A 147 3.49 -36.81 -2.24
CA ALA A 147 4.34 -37.40 -3.28
C ALA A 147 4.19 -36.66 -4.60
N ALA A 148 2.95 -36.39 -5.04
CA ALA A 148 2.66 -35.64 -6.26
C ALA A 148 3.21 -34.21 -6.22
N LEU A 149 3.15 -33.54 -5.08
CA LEU A 149 3.75 -32.21 -4.90
C LEU A 149 5.29 -32.27 -5.05
N GLY A 150 5.93 -33.26 -4.43
CA GLY A 150 7.38 -33.47 -4.54
C GLY A 150 7.83 -33.73 -5.97
N GLU A 151 7.15 -34.60 -6.71
CA GLU A 151 7.42 -34.89 -8.11
C GLU A 151 7.15 -33.67 -9.01
N SER A 152 6.07 -32.94 -8.77
CA SER A 152 5.69 -31.77 -9.55
C SER A 152 6.71 -30.63 -9.41
N LEU A 153 7.25 -30.41 -8.21
CA LEU A 153 8.28 -29.40 -7.96
C LEU A 153 9.66 -29.77 -8.51
N GLN A 154 9.93 -31.05 -8.78
CA GLN A 154 11.16 -31.44 -9.49
C GLN A 154 11.10 -31.08 -10.97
N SER A 155 9.91 -31.04 -11.54
CA SER A 155 9.70 -30.80 -12.98
C SER A 155 9.26 -29.37 -13.31
N ASN A 156 8.82 -28.61 -12.33
CA ASN A 156 8.27 -27.26 -12.48
C ASN A 156 8.82 -26.32 -11.41
N GLU A 157 9.11 -25.09 -11.79
CA GLU A 157 9.57 -24.05 -10.86
C GLU A 157 8.49 -23.71 -9.81
N THR A 158 7.23 -23.76 -10.22
CA THR A 158 6.06 -23.49 -9.36
C THR A 158 4.94 -24.47 -9.61
N VAL A 159 4.17 -24.77 -8.57
CA VAL A 159 2.99 -25.64 -8.62
C VAL A 159 1.81 -24.93 -7.97
N ARG A 160 0.69 -24.80 -8.70
CA ARG A 160 -0.52 -24.17 -8.17
C ARG A 160 -1.41 -25.21 -7.49
N VAL A 161 -1.95 -24.81 -6.34
CA VAL A 161 -2.87 -25.61 -5.52
C VAL A 161 -4.28 -25.10 -5.69
N TYR A 162 -5.21 -26.03 -5.87
CA TYR A 162 -6.62 -25.76 -6.06
C TYR A 162 -7.48 -26.44 -4.99
N LEU A 163 -8.50 -25.71 -4.50
CA LEU A 163 -9.71 -26.35 -3.99
C LEU A 163 -10.51 -26.87 -5.18
N ALA A 164 -10.90 -28.11 -5.14
CA ALA A 164 -11.63 -28.78 -6.22
C ALA A 164 -12.89 -29.48 -5.67
N VAL A 165 -14.01 -29.27 -6.33
CA VAL A 165 -15.28 -29.91 -6.05
C VAL A 165 -15.82 -30.53 -7.35
N PRO A 166 -16.26 -31.79 -7.41
CA PRO A 166 -16.88 -32.31 -8.61
C PRO A 166 -18.03 -31.43 -9.09
N ARG A 167 -18.11 -31.17 -10.38
CA ARG A 167 -19.23 -30.42 -10.96
C ARG A 167 -20.55 -31.14 -10.76
N PHE A 168 -21.61 -30.36 -10.63
CA PHE A 168 -22.96 -30.93 -10.60
C PHE A 168 -23.28 -31.64 -11.93
N ASP A 169 -23.64 -32.93 -11.84
CA ASP A 169 -24.06 -33.74 -12.98
C ASP A 169 -25.59 -33.85 -13.04
N PRO A 170 -26.26 -33.19 -14.00
CA PRO A 170 -27.72 -33.24 -14.14
C PRO A 170 -28.25 -34.64 -14.47
N GLY A 171 -27.40 -35.50 -15.02
CA GLY A 171 -27.77 -36.86 -15.47
C GLY A 171 -27.33 -37.98 -14.55
N GLY A 172 -26.60 -37.66 -13.47
CA GLY A 172 -25.99 -38.65 -12.59
C GLY A 172 -26.23 -38.43 -11.11
N PRO A 173 -25.74 -39.32 -10.26
CA PRO A 173 -25.87 -39.19 -8.82
C PRO A 173 -24.92 -38.10 -8.30
N ASN A 174 -25.50 -37.06 -7.67
CA ASN A 174 -24.73 -35.98 -7.08
C ASN A 174 -24.43 -36.17 -5.59
N VAL A 175 -24.96 -37.20 -4.97
CA VAL A 175 -24.74 -37.58 -3.58
C VAL A 175 -24.20 -39.00 -3.50
N SER A 176 -23.19 -39.19 -2.69
CA SER A 176 -22.63 -40.53 -2.40
C SER A 176 -22.48 -40.75 -0.91
N PRO A 177 -22.46 -42.01 -0.47
CA PRO A 177 -22.03 -42.37 0.87
C PRO A 177 -20.62 -41.85 1.15
N PRO A 178 -20.22 -41.71 2.42
CA PRO A 178 -18.84 -41.36 2.77
C PRO A 178 -17.85 -42.38 2.18
N GLY A 179 -16.81 -41.90 1.49
CA GLY A 179 -15.75 -42.75 0.90
C GLY A 179 -14.77 -41.95 0.05
N PRO A 180 -13.54 -42.45 -0.16
CA PRO A 180 -12.47 -41.70 -0.81
C PRO A 180 -12.69 -41.49 -2.32
N ASP A 181 -13.28 -42.46 -3.04
CA ASP A 181 -13.34 -42.47 -4.51
C ASP A 181 -14.64 -41.89 -5.10
N SER A 182 -15.46 -41.23 -4.29
CA SER A 182 -16.70 -40.66 -4.77
C SER A 182 -16.48 -39.52 -5.78
N ARG A 183 -17.06 -39.65 -6.98
CA ARG A 183 -17.11 -38.61 -8.01
C ARG A 183 -18.31 -37.67 -7.85
N SER A 184 -19.17 -37.93 -6.87
CA SER A 184 -20.35 -37.12 -6.61
C SER A 184 -19.97 -35.78 -5.96
N ARG A 185 -20.74 -34.74 -6.26
CA ARG A 185 -20.52 -33.39 -5.76
C ARG A 185 -20.63 -33.28 -4.23
N PHE A 186 -21.53 -34.08 -3.65
CA PHE A 186 -21.82 -34.10 -2.22
C PHE A 186 -21.55 -35.46 -1.62
N LYS A 187 -21.14 -35.47 -0.36
CA LYS A 187 -21.10 -36.60 0.53
C LYS A 187 -22.25 -36.49 1.51
N ALA A 188 -22.98 -37.59 1.76
CA ALA A 188 -23.92 -37.65 2.85
C ALA A 188 -23.17 -37.80 4.17
N VAL A 189 -23.54 -36.99 5.16
CA VAL A 189 -23.00 -37.03 6.52
C VAL A 189 -24.14 -37.07 7.49
N GLN A 190 -24.21 -38.13 8.28
CA GLN A 190 -25.24 -38.32 9.28
C GLN A 190 -24.94 -37.53 10.54
N GLN A 191 -25.95 -36.86 11.06
CA GLN A 191 -25.87 -36.11 12.32
C GLN A 191 -27.13 -36.32 13.14
N SER A 192 -26.96 -36.47 14.46
CA SER A 192 -28.07 -36.56 15.39
C SER A 192 -28.53 -35.17 15.76
N LEU A 193 -29.79 -34.86 15.48
CA LEU A 193 -30.43 -33.58 15.81
C LEU A 193 -31.48 -33.76 16.89
N GLN A 194 -31.47 -32.85 17.87
CA GLN A 194 -32.49 -32.75 18.87
C GLN A 194 -33.69 -31.92 18.35
N ASP A 195 -34.87 -32.21 18.84
CA ASP A 195 -36.02 -31.33 18.65
C ASP A 195 -35.80 -30.01 19.39
N GLU A 196 -35.71 -28.90 18.65
CA GLU A 196 -35.44 -27.58 19.23
C GLU A 196 -36.54 -27.10 20.22
N ALA A 197 -37.77 -27.60 20.10
CA ALA A 197 -38.87 -27.21 20.98
C ALA A 197 -38.86 -27.97 22.32
N SER A 198 -38.40 -29.23 22.32
CA SER A 198 -38.41 -30.09 23.50
C SER A 198 -37.04 -30.38 24.10
N GLY A 199 -35.97 -30.18 23.35
CA GLY A 199 -34.59 -30.49 23.77
C GLY A 199 -34.32 -32.01 23.92
N GLY A 200 -35.05 -32.83 23.19
CA GLY A 200 -34.91 -34.30 23.18
C GLY A 200 -35.40 -34.88 21.87
N ASN A 201 -35.71 -36.17 21.86
CA ASN A 201 -36.19 -36.89 20.67
C ASN A 201 -35.22 -36.81 19.50
N ASP A 202 -33.97 -37.17 19.76
CA ASP A 202 -32.88 -37.13 18.79
C ASP A 202 -33.20 -37.95 17.54
N GLN A 203 -33.03 -37.33 16.38
CA GLN A 203 -33.24 -37.97 15.07
C GLN A 203 -31.95 -37.92 14.25
N GLU A 204 -31.64 -39.05 13.61
CA GLU A 204 -30.54 -39.13 12.67
C GLU A 204 -30.95 -38.51 11.33
N VAL A 205 -30.25 -37.47 10.91
CA VAL A 205 -30.50 -36.75 9.66
C VAL A 205 -29.26 -36.78 8.79
N ASP A 206 -29.43 -37.10 7.50
CA ASP A 206 -28.37 -37.05 6.51
C ASP A 206 -28.25 -35.65 5.90
N PHE A 207 -27.08 -35.01 6.09
CA PHE A 207 -26.74 -33.72 5.53
C PHE A 207 -25.87 -33.86 4.29
N LEU A 208 -25.97 -32.87 3.38
CA LEU A 208 -25.12 -32.75 2.20
C LEU A 208 -23.90 -31.92 2.51
N ARG A 209 -22.72 -32.51 2.41
CA ARG A 209 -21.45 -31.84 2.50
C ARG A 209 -20.75 -31.81 1.15
N LEU A 210 -20.13 -30.66 0.77
CA LEU A 210 -19.34 -30.62 -0.46
C LEU A 210 -18.17 -31.63 -0.41
N ASN A 211 -17.98 -32.37 -1.49
CA ASN A 211 -16.87 -33.31 -1.65
C ASN A 211 -15.61 -32.54 -2.05
N LEU A 212 -15.05 -31.81 -1.08
CA LEU A 212 -13.85 -30.99 -1.25
C LEU A 212 -12.60 -31.85 -1.41
N ARG A 213 -11.73 -31.45 -2.32
CA ARG A 213 -10.41 -32.04 -2.55
C ARG A 213 -9.38 -30.97 -2.78
N LEU A 214 -8.13 -31.25 -2.47
CA LEU A 214 -6.98 -30.49 -2.93
C LEU A 214 -6.44 -31.14 -4.19
N LYS A 215 -6.17 -30.33 -5.21
CA LYS A 215 -5.55 -30.75 -6.45
C LYS A 215 -4.42 -29.83 -6.85
N LEU A 216 -3.45 -30.37 -7.58
CA LEU A 216 -2.32 -29.63 -8.12
C LEU A 216 -2.55 -29.27 -9.58
N SER A 217 -1.88 -28.21 -10.05
CA SER A 217 -1.93 -27.79 -11.47
C SER A 217 -1.43 -28.86 -12.46
N THR A 218 -0.71 -29.85 -11.97
CA THR A 218 -0.19 -30.98 -12.76
C THR A 218 -1.17 -32.14 -12.88
N GLU A 219 -2.29 -32.11 -12.13
CA GLU A 219 -3.32 -33.16 -12.17
C GLU A 219 -4.44 -32.80 -13.15
N ASP A 220 -5.23 -33.82 -13.54
CA ASP A 220 -6.44 -33.59 -14.31
C ASP A 220 -7.52 -32.87 -13.48
N LEU A 221 -7.86 -31.66 -13.91
CA LEU A 221 -8.88 -30.79 -13.30
C LEU A 221 -10.23 -30.90 -14.03
N SER A 222 -10.32 -31.70 -15.08
CA SER A 222 -11.57 -31.88 -15.84
C SER A 222 -12.67 -32.46 -14.95
N GLY A 223 -13.91 -31.99 -15.12
CA GLY A 223 -15.04 -32.41 -14.29
C GLY A 223 -15.11 -31.83 -12.88
N PHE A 224 -14.17 -30.93 -12.53
CA PHE A 224 -14.18 -30.22 -11.25
C PHE A 224 -14.50 -28.74 -11.43
N GLU A 225 -15.19 -28.18 -10.46
CA GLU A 225 -15.16 -26.74 -10.17
C GLU A 225 -13.94 -26.48 -9.32
N VAL A 226 -13.07 -25.56 -9.76
CA VAL A 226 -11.78 -25.33 -9.11
C VAL A 226 -11.59 -23.88 -8.72
N LEU A 227 -11.00 -23.66 -7.55
CA LEU A 227 -10.57 -22.36 -7.07
C LEU A 227 -9.08 -22.44 -6.73
N PRO A 228 -8.20 -21.68 -7.40
CA PRO A 228 -6.80 -21.64 -7.01
C PRO A 228 -6.66 -20.92 -5.67
N ILE A 229 -5.94 -21.51 -4.72
CA ILE A 229 -5.80 -21.00 -3.35
C ILE A 229 -4.37 -20.61 -3.00
N ALA A 230 -3.37 -21.22 -3.63
CA ALA A 230 -1.96 -20.92 -3.40
C ALA A 230 -1.12 -21.34 -4.60
N GLN A 231 0.07 -20.81 -4.69
CA GLN A 231 1.16 -21.30 -5.53
C GLN A 231 2.33 -21.68 -4.62
N ILE A 232 2.96 -22.82 -4.90
CA ILE A 232 4.10 -23.35 -4.13
C ILE A 232 5.31 -23.31 -5.03
N ARG A 233 6.46 -22.90 -4.47
CA ARG A 233 7.78 -22.92 -5.10
C ARG A 233 8.82 -23.57 -4.18
N GLN A 234 9.99 -23.89 -4.71
CA GLN A 234 11.13 -24.27 -3.88
C GLN A 234 11.80 -23.02 -3.32
N ALA A 235 12.09 -23.01 -2.03
CA ALA A 235 12.80 -21.90 -1.40
C ALA A 235 14.26 -21.83 -1.88
N ALA A 236 14.71 -20.64 -2.23
CA ALA A 236 16.08 -20.42 -2.73
C ALA A 236 17.19 -20.71 -1.68
N ASN A 237 16.88 -20.64 -0.39
CA ASN A 237 17.87 -20.63 0.70
C ASN A 237 17.78 -21.82 1.67
N ARG A 238 16.89 -22.77 1.47
CA ARG A 238 16.66 -23.91 2.39
C ARG A 238 16.59 -25.22 1.63
N GLU A 239 17.72 -25.78 1.21
CA GLU A 239 17.81 -27.14 0.64
C GLU A 239 16.60 -27.58 -0.25
N GLY A 240 15.94 -26.61 -0.92
CA GLY A 240 14.79 -26.85 -1.78
C GLY A 240 13.49 -27.17 -1.03
N ALA A 241 13.33 -26.77 0.24
CA ALA A 241 12.06 -26.96 0.95
C ALA A 241 10.91 -26.20 0.26
N PRO A 242 9.71 -26.79 0.12
CA PRO A 242 8.58 -26.07 -0.44
C PRO A 242 8.14 -24.90 0.44
N GLU A 243 7.80 -23.79 -0.21
CA GLU A 243 7.22 -22.61 0.45
C GLU A 243 6.08 -22.03 -0.39
N ILE A 244 5.17 -21.27 0.26
CA ILE A 244 4.16 -20.51 -0.46
C ILE A 244 4.86 -19.42 -1.26
N ASP A 245 4.56 -19.34 -2.55
CA ASP A 245 5.09 -18.30 -3.42
C ASP A 245 4.47 -16.93 -3.05
N PRO A 246 5.24 -15.98 -2.50
CA PRO A 246 4.74 -14.66 -2.13
C PRO A 246 4.38 -13.81 -3.36
N ASP A 247 4.82 -14.24 -4.54
CA ASP A 247 4.57 -13.54 -5.79
C ASP A 247 3.23 -13.90 -6.42
N TYR A 248 2.54 -14.90 -5.89
CA TYR A 248 1.21 -15.29 -6.33
C TYR A 248 0.13 -14.77 -5.35
N PHE A 249 -0.92 -14.13 -5.87
CA PHE A 249 -2.10 -13.75 -5.12
C PHE A 249 -3.32 -14.52 -5.66
N PRO A 250 -3.95 -15.37 -4.85
CA PRO A 250 -5.14 -16.09 -5.28
C PRO A 250 -6.34 -15.14 -5.44
N PRO A 251 -7.37 -15.52 -6.22
CA PRO A 251 -8.66 -14.84 -6.18
C PRO A 251 -9.20 -14.80 -4.75
N MET A 252 -9.62 -13.62 -4.29
CA MET A 252 -10.07 -13.42 -2.92
C MET A 252 -11.23 -12.44 -2.83
N LEU A 253 -12.06 -12.60 -1.80
CA LEU A 253 -13.18 -11.71 -1.50
C LEU A 253 -12.81 -10.61 -0.51
N SER A 254 -11.66 -10.73 0.15
CA SER A 254 -11.17 -9.77 1.10
C SER A 254 -9.67 -9.56 0.97
N VAL A 255 -9.23 -8.30 0.96
CA VAL A 255 -7.80 -7.91 0.91
C VAL A 255 -7.01 -8.48 2.08
N ASP A 256 -7.63 -8.59 3.25
CA ASP A 256 -7.00 -9.12 4.47
C ASP A 256 -6.92 -10.64 4.49
N ALA A 257 -7.56 -11.35 3.53
CA ALA A 257 -7.41 -12.79 3.38
C ALA A 257 -5.99 -13.23 2.98
N TRP A 258 -5.20 -12.33 2.38
CA TRP A 258 -3.86 -12.62 1.89
C TRP A 258 -2.85 -11.57 2.37
N PRO A 259 -1.99 -11.90 3.36
CA PRO A 259 -1.05 -10.94 3.95
C PRO A 259 -0.16 -10.18 2.94
N PRO A 260 0.39 -10.80 1.88
CA PRO A 260 1.17 -10.06 0.88
C PRO A 260 0.38 -8.93 0.20
N LEU A 261 -0.93 -9.10 -0.03
CA LEU A 261 -1.76 -8.02 -0.57
C LEU A 261 -2.12 -7.00 0.50
N GLY A 262 -2.67 -7.45 1.62
CA GLY A 262 -3.18 -6.54 2.66
C GLY A 262 -2.08 -5.76 3.37
N ARG A 263 -1.01 -6.46 3.79
CA ARG A 263 0.10 -5.87 4.54
C ARG A 263 1.12 -5.19 3.63
N ASP A 264 1.63 -5.91 2.60
CA ASP A 264 2.82 -5.46 1.89
C ASP A 264 2.48 -4.50 0.73
N VAL A 265 1.25 -4.57 0.19
CA VAL A 265 0.78 -3.61 -0.82
C VAL A 265 -0.02 -2.49 -0.16
N VAL A 266 -1.19 -2.79 0.40
CA VAL A 266 -2.15 -1.76 0.82
C VAL A 266 -1.65 -0.97 2.03
N ARG A 267 -1.25 -1.67 3.11
CA ARG A 267 -0.71 -1.01 4.30
C ARG A 267 0.65 -0.37 4.02
N GLY A 268 1.50 -1.01 3.21
CA GLY A 268 2.78 -0.44 2.80
C GLY A 268 2.63 0.91 2.11
N LEU A 269 1.65 1.05 1.20
CA LEU A 269 1.34 2.33 0.56
C LEU A 269 0.76 3.36 1.53
N TYR A 270 -0.13 2.94 2.45
CA TYR A 270 -0.65 3.82 3.49
C TYR A 270 0.47 4.41 4.35
N ASP A 271 1.42 3.60 4.77
CA ASP A 271 2.56 4.03 5.60
C ASP A 271 3.52 4.92 4.81
N LEU A 272 3.77 4.60 3.53
CA LEU A 272 4.61 5.42 2.65
C LEU A 272 4.01 6.81 2.43
N ILE A 273 2.73 6.88 2.11
CA ILE A 273 1.99 8.15 1.97
C ILE A 273 1.98 8.91 3.29
N GLY A 274 1.80 8.20 4.43
CA GLY A 274 1.83 8.79 5.76
C GLY A 274 3.13 9.54 6.04
N ARG A 275 4.27 8.92 5.77
CA ARG A 275 5.59 9.57 5.92
C ARG A 275 5.73 10.82 5.04
N LYS A 276 5.25 10.77 3.80
CA LYS A 276 5.28 11.94 2.90
C LYS A 276 4.37 13.07 3.39
N VAL A 277 3.20 12.73 3.92
CA VAL A 277 2.28 13.71 4.54
C VAL A 277 2.95 14.42 5.72
N GLU A 278 3.61 13.69 6.61
CA GLU A 278 4.29 14.27 7.79
C GLU A 278 5.35 15.29 7.38
N VAL A 279 6.20 14.93 6.42
CA VAL A 279 7.25 15.83 5.93
C VAL A 279 6.66 17.06 5.23
N LEU A 280 5.68 16.89 4.34
CA LEU A 280 5.05 18.02 3.66
C LEU A 280 4.27 18.92 4.64
N THR A 281 3.63 18.34 5.66
CA THR A 281 2.94 19.11 6.70
C THR A 281 3.92 19.98 7.47
N GLU A 282 5.07 19.43 7.87
CA GLU A 282 6.11 20.21 8.55
C GLU A 282 6.60 21.39 7.67
N GLN A 283 6.81 21.14 6.38
CA GLN A 283 7.21 22.19 5.43
C GLN A 283 6.14 23.28 5.26
N VAL A 284 4.87 22.89 5.10
CA VAL A 284 3.74 23.83 4.93
C VAL A 284 3.54 24.69 6.19
N VAL A 285 3.57 24.06 7.37
CA VAL A 285 3.37 24.74 8.65
C VAL A 285 4.55 25.64 8.99
N SER A 286 5.79 25.14 8.87
CA SER A 286 7.00 25.91 9.22
C SER A 286 7.20 27.15 8.33
N ARG A 287 6.71 27.10 7.08
CA ARG A 287 6.76 28.22 6.13
C ARG A 287 5.51 29.09 6.15
N GLN A 288 4.52 28.76 6.97
CA GLN A 288 3.22 29.45 6.99
C GLN A 288 2.56 29.51 5.60
N VAL A 289 2.75 28.46 4.80
CA VAL A 289 2.18 28.39 3.45
C VAL A 289 0.66 28.36 3.53
N GLY A 290 0.02 29.30 2.86
CA GLY A 290 -1.43 29.42 2.74
C GLY A 290 -1.88 29.59 1.30
N PHE A 291 -3.19 29.63 1.08
CA PHE A 291 -3.76 29.84 -0.26
C PHE A 291 -3.44 31.22 -0.86
N SER A 292 -2.97 32.16 -0.05
CA SER A 292 -2.51 33.50 -0.47
C SER A 292 -0.99 33.59 -0.65
N SER A 293 -0.25 32.49 -0.48
CA SER A 293 1.20 32.47 -0.71
C SER A 293 1.52 32.82 -2.15
N SER A 294 2.44 33.73 -2.36
CA SER A 294 2.93 34.17 -3.68
C SER A 294 4.27 33.54 -4.07
N GLU A 295 4.90 32.80 -3.15
CA GLU A 295 6.18 32.15 -3.41
C GLU A 295 6.02 30.97 -4.39
N PRO A 296 6.91 30.86 -5.40
CA PRO A 296 6.85 29.77 -6.36
C PRO A 296 6.97 28.40 -5.70
N GLY A 297 6.04 27.49 -6.01
CA GLY A 297 6.00 26.10 -5.53
C GLY A 297 5.30 25.91 -4.18
N ASP A 298 4.84 26.95 -3.50
CA ASP A 298 4.10 26.82 -2.24
C ASP A 298 2.69 26.26 -2.48
N LEU A 299 2.00 26.77 -3.51
CA LEU A 299 0.70 26.22 -3.91
C LEU A 299 0.80 24.76 -4.36
N ASP A 300 1.88 24.39 -5.07
CA ASP A 300 2.12 23.01 -5.48
C ASP A 300 2.25 22.08 -4.27
N ARG A 301 2.98 22.53 -3.22
CA ARG A 301 3.11 21.77 -1.95
C ARG A 301 1.79 21.62 -1.23
N LEU A 302 1.02 22.71 -1.12
CA LEU A 302 -0.29 22.69 -0.47
C LEU A 302 -1.27 21.78 -1.21
N PHE A 303 -1.27 21.86 -2.54
CA PHE A 303 -2.10 21.00 -3.38
C PHE A 303 -1.68 19.53 -3.26
N MET A 304 -0.39 19.24 -3.28
CA MET A 304 0.14 17.88 -3.10
C MET A 304 -0.21 17.35 -1.72
N LEU A 305 -0.02 18.12 -0.66
CA LEU A 305 -0.41 17.75 0.71
C LEU A 305 -1.91 17.42 0.77
N SER A 306 -2.76 18.24 0.15
CA SER A 306 -4.20 17.97 0.06
C SER A 306 -4.51 16.63 -0.59
N LYS A 307 -3.84 16.29 -1.71
CA LYS A 307 -4.05 15.01 -2.40
C LYS A 307 -3.53 13.81 -1.60
N LEU A 308 -2.40 13.95 -0.93
CA LEU A 308 -1.87 12.89 -0.08
C LEU A 308 -2.71 12.68 1.19
N LEU A 309 -3.26 13.73 1.78
CA LEU A 309 -4.20 13.62 2.92
C LEU A 309 -5.49 12.90 2.51
N GLU A 310 -6.05 13.23 1.34
CA GLU A 310 -7.22 12.55 0.77
C GLU A 310 -6.92 11.05 0.55
N ALA A 311 -5.79 10.74 -0.10
CA ALA A 311 -5.34 9.37 -0.32
C ALA A 311 -5.14 8.60 0.99
N ARG A 312 -4.46 9.21 1.97
CA ARG A 312 -4.24 8.60 3.30
C ARG A 312 -5.55 8.30 4.01
N GLY A 313 -6.52 9.21 3.94
CA GLY A 313 -7.85 9.02 4.55
C GLY A 313 -8.57 7.79 4.01
N VAL A 314 -8.61 7.61 2.69
CA VAL A 314 -9.24 6.45 2.05
C VAL A 314 -8.47 5.17 2.30
N LEU A 315 -7.15 5.20 2.12
CA LEU A 315 -6.30 4.02 2.35
C LEU A 315 -6.33 3.56 3.81
N ARG A 316 -6.57 4.45 4.77
CA ARG A 316 -6.77 4.07 6.18
C ARG A 316 -7.94 3.10 6.33
N VAL A 317 -9.05 3.36 5.66
CA VAL A 317 -10.22 2.46 5.71
C VAL A 317 -9.85 1.11 5.08
N ILE A 318 -9.25 1.11 3.90
CA ILE A 318 -8.92 -0.12 3.17
C ILE A 318 -7.85 -0.96 3.91
N ALA A 319 -6.87 -0.30 4.52
CA ALA A 319 -5.76 -0.97 5.21
C ALA A 319 -6.14 -1.59 6.57
N PHE A 320 -7.21 -1.09 7.22
CA PHE A 320 -7.56 -1.49 8.58
C PHE A 320 -8.98 -2.03 8.74
N ALA A 321 -9.89 -1.83 7.78
CA ALA A 321 -11.17 -2.49 7.77
C ALA A 321 -11.02 -3.95 7.29
N ARG A 322 -11.81 -4.84 7.85
CA ARG A 322 -11.91 -6.23 7.38
C ARG A 322 -12.95 -6.35 6.27
N GLY A 323 -12.77 -7.31 5.38
CA GLY A 323 -13.75 -7.64 4.36
C GLY A 323 -13.79 -6.68 3.16
N VAL A 324 -12.76 -5.86 2.96
CA VAL A 324 -12.69 -4.99 1.78
C VAL A 324 -12.39 -5.81 0.54
N HIS A 325 -13.30 -5.75 -0.45
CA HIS A 325 -13.13 -6.49 -1.69
C HIS A 325 -11.93 -5.93 -2.51
N PRO A 326 -11.08 -6.79 -3.13
CA PRO A 326 -9.91 -6.35 -3.90
C PRO A 326 -10.22 -5.36 -5.03
N ARG A 327 -11.36 -5.53 -5.73
CA ARG A 327 -11.77 -4.58 -6.76
C ARG A 327 -11.96 -3.16 -6.21
N THR A 328 -12.56 -3.04 -5.03
CA THR A 328 -12.73 -1.74 -4.35
C THR A 328 -11.37 -1.14 -3.99
N ALA A 329 -10.48 -1.94 -3.41
CA ALA A 329 -9.13 -1.50 -3.08
C ALA A 329 -8.35 -1.08 -4.34
N TYR A 330 -8.41 -1.85 -5.41
CA TYR A 330 -7.78 -1.53 -6.68
C TYR A 330 -8.30 -0.22 -7.29
N THR A 331 -9.63 -0.02 -7.29
CA THR A 331 -10.25 1.22 -7.78
C THR A 331 -9.71 2.45 -7.04
N GLU A 332 -9.56 2.35 -5.72
CA GLU A 332 -9.02 3.44 -4.93
C GLU A 332 -7.53 3.68 -5.17
N LEU A 333 -6.74 2.62 -5.35
CA LEU A 333 -5.33 2.75 -5.72
C LEU A 333 -5.16 3.41 -7.10
N CYS A 334 -6.00 3.06 -8.08
CA CYS A 334 -6.03 3.73 -9.38
C CYS A 334 -6.38 5.22 -9.25
N ARG A 335 -7.32 5.56 -8.35
CA ARG A 335 -7.67 6.95 -8.06
C ARG A 335 -6.49 7.70 -7.46
N VAL A 336 -5.77 7.10 -6.49
CA VAL A 336 -4.55 7.67 -5.90
C VAL A 336 -3.49 7.90 -6.97
N ALA A 337 -3.22 6.93 -7.84
CA ALA A 337 -2.28 7.10 -8.95
C ALA A 337 -2.67 8.26 -9.87
N GLY A 338 -3.96 8.37 -10.23
CA GLY A 338 -4.49 9.48 -11.04
C GLY A 338 -4.33 10.85 -10.37
N GLN A 339 -4.51 10.92 -9.05
CA GLN A 339 -4.31 12.16 -8.29
C GLN A 339 -2.83 12.59 -8.26
N LEU A 340 -1.92 11.62 -8.17
CA LEU A 340 -0.47 11.89 -8.13
C LEU A 340 0.11 12.22 -9.51
N ALA A 341 -0.50 11.75 -10.59
CA ALA A 341 -0.04 12.00 -11.95
C ALA A 341 0.04 13.49 -12.33
N VAL A 342 -0.74 14.36 -11.68
CA VAL A 342 -0.69 15.81 -11.86
C VAL A 342 0.69 16.38 -11.50
N PHE A 343 1.45 15.72 -10.63
CA PHE A 343 2.78 16.15 -10.18
C PHE A 343 3.93 15.58 -11.02
N GLU A 344 3.63 14.67 -11.96
CA GLU A 344 4.62 14.19 -12.93
C GLU A 344 5.01 15.29 -13.93
N ALA A 345 6.21 15.18 -14.49
CA ALA A 345 6.74 16.19 -15.41
C ALA A 345 5.88 16.36 -16.68
N ASP A 346 5.35 15.26 -17.19
CA ASP A 346 4.48 15.23 -18.38
C ASP A 346 2.99 15.34 -18.04
N ARG A 347 2.63 15.35 -16.75
CA ARG A 347 1.26 15.41 -16.21
C ARG A 347 0.36 14.29 -16.74
N ARG A 348 0.94 13.12 -16.98
CA ARG A 348 0.22 11.97 -17.51
C ARG A 348 0.23 10.83 -16.52
N LEU A 349 -0.90 10.14 -16.46
CA LEU A 349 -0.99 8.86 -15.78
C LEU A 349 -0.47 7.77 -16.71
N GLU A 350 0.47 6.98 -16.22
CA GLU A 350 0.89 5.75 -16.88
C GLU A 350 -0.27 4.77 -17.02
N GLU A 351 -0.29 3.97 -18.08
CA GLU A 351 -1.38 3.02 -18.30
C GLU A 351 -1.47 2.00 -17.16
N LEU A 352 -2.61 2.03 -16.47
CA LEU A 352 -2.91 1.11 -15.39
C LEU A 352 -3.47 -0.20 -15.97
N PRO A 353 -3.09 -1.37 -15.44
CA PRO A 353 -3.63 -2.63 -15.92
C PRO A 353 -5.15 -2.72 -15.68
N VAL A 354 -5.85 -3.36 -16.60
CA VAL A 354 -7.26 -3.70 -16.38
C VAL A 354 -7.35 -4.67 -15.20
N TYR A 355 -8.35 -4.46 -14.33
CA TYR A 355 -8.58 -5.34 -13.19
C TYR A 355 -8.82 -6.78 -13.65
N ASP A 356 -8.04 -7.69 -13.10
CA ASP A 356 -8.14 -9.12 -13.33
C ASP A 356 -8.20 -9.83 -11.98
N HIS A 357 -9.34 -10.45 -11.69
CA HIS A 357 -9.55 -11.12 -10.40
C HIS A 357 -8.78 -12.43 -10.27
N ASP A 358 -8.37 -13.00 -11.39
CA ASP A 358 -7.58 -14.23 -11.45
C ASP A 358 -6.07 -13.97 -11.48
N ASP A 359 -5.66 -12.70 -11.65
CA ASP A 359 -4.27 -12.27 -11.64
C ASP A 359 -4.09 -11.00 -10.79
N LEU A 360 -4.48 -11.09 -9.52
CA LEU A 360 -4.40 -9.98 -8.57
C LEU A 360 -2.95 -9.53 -8.33
N ALA A 361 -1.99 -10.44 -8.38
CA ALA A 361 -0.58 -10.09 -8.16
C ALA A 361 -0.10 -9.08 -9.20
N ARG A 362 -0.34 -9.33 -10.48
CA ARG A 362 0.06 -8.43 -11.58
C ARG A 362 -0.57 -7.05 -11.43
N VAL A 363 -1.89 -6.98 -11.21
CA VAL A 363 -2.59 -5.69 -11.15
C VAL A 363 -2.21 -4.86 -9.92
N PHE A 364 -2.07 -5.48 -8.76
CA PHE A 364 -1.74 -4.76 -7.53
C PHE A 364 -0.27 -4.36 -7.44
N ARG A 365 0.65 -5.19 -7.91
CA ARG A 365 2.08 -4.84 -7.94
C ARG A 365 2.32 -3.70 -8.90
N ARG A 366 1.72 -3.75 -10.08
CA ARG A 366 1.91 -2.70 -11.07
C ARG A 366 1.40 -1.34 -10.59
N VAL A 367 0.20 -1.27 -10.00
CA VAL A 367 -0.30 0.00 -9.46
C VAL A 367 0.54 0.48 -8.26
N LYS A 368 1.04 -0.44 -7.42
CA LYS A 368 1.97 -0.11 -6.33
C LYS A 368 3.25 0.51 -6.86
N GLU A 369 3.92 -0.12 -7.84
CA GLU A 369 5.13 0.40 -8.47
C GLU A 369 4.94 1.80 -9.03
N ILE A 370 3.84 2.04 -9.74
CA ILE A 370 3.49 3.35 -10.30
C ILE A 370 3.35 4.40 -9.19
N ILE A 371 2.60 4.09 -8.12
CA ILE A 371 2.42 5.01 -6.98
C ILE A 371 3.76 5.26 -6.26
N GLU A 372 4.56 4.24 -6.01
CA GLU A 372 5.86 4.37 -5.36
C GLU A 372 6.83 5.22 -6.20
N ALA A 373 6.87 5.02 -7.51
CA ALA A 373 7.67 5.82 -8.43
C ALA A 373 7.26 7.30 -8.40
N MET A 374 5.95 7.59 -8.44
CA MET A 374 5.44 8.96 -8.32
C MET A 374 5.79 9.58 -6.96
N LEU A 375 5.59 8.86 -5.85
CA LEU A 375 5.92 9.34 -4.51
C LEU A 375 7.42 9.58 -4.32
N SER A 376 8.28 8.81 -4.97
CA SER A 376 9.74 9.02 -4.90
C SER A 376 10.18 10.33 -5.54
N ARG A 377 9.46 10.78 -6.58
CA ARG A 377 9.70 12.05 -7.27
C ARG A 377 9.11 13.26 -6.56
N VAL A 378 8.25 13.05 -5.55
CA VAL A 378 7.83 14.12 -4.64
C VAL A 378 9.07 14.62 -3.93
N ALA A 379 9.66 15.70 -4.46
CA ALA A 379 10.88 16.26 -3.93
C ALA A 379 10.60 16.82 -2.53
N VAL A 380 11.07 16.12 -1.53
CA VAL A 380 11.27 16.68 -0.21
C VAL A 380 12.56 17.46 -0.34
N LEU A 381 12.47 18.79 -0.32
CA LEU A 381 13.66 19.63 -0.19
C LEU A 381 14.19 19.42 1.22
N ASP A 382 15.06 18.46 1.36
CA ASP A 382 15.68 18.13 2.63
C ASP A 382 16.73 19.21 2.94
N PHE A 383 16.57 19.91 4.03
CA PHE A 383 17.67 20.59 4.69
C PHE A 383 18.16 19.72 5.84
N GLU A 384 19.43 19.75 6.06
CA GLU A 384 20.01 19.17 7.26
C GLU A 384 20.36 20.30 8.22
N GLN A 385 20.13 20.08 9.50
CA GLN A 385 20.34 21.09 10.54
C GLN A 385 21.21 20.53 11.66
N ARG A 386 22.16 21.35 12.12
CA ARG A 386 22.94 21.07 13.33
C ARG A 386 23.10 22.33 14.17
N TYR A 387 22.75 22.24 15.44
CA TYR A 387 22.92 23.34 16.37
C TYR A 387 24.38 23.52 16.76
N PHE A 388 24.78 24.76 16.92
CA PHE A 388 26.03 25.11 17.60
C PHE A 388 25.87 24.91 19.10
N VAL A 389 26.88 24.30 19.72
CA VAL A 389 26.92 24.03 21.15
C VAL A 389 28.17 24.66 21.74
N GLY A 390 28.04 25.29 22.88
CA GLY A 390 29.16 25.92 23.58
C GLY A 390 30.24 24.92 23.98
N ILE A 391 31.49 25.23 23.64
CA ILE A 391 32.68 24.40 23.98
C ILE A 391 33.62 25.09 24.95
N GLY A 392 33.29 26.34 25.35
CA GLY A 392 34.05 27.15 26.29
C GLY A 392 33.21 28.33 26.75
N THR A 393 33.85 29.36 27.26
CA THR A 393 33.19 30.56 27.82
C THR A 393 32.63 31.49 26.75
N ALA A 394 33.14 31.45 25.51
CA ALA A 394 32.73 32.36 24.45
C ALA A 394 32.77 31.75 23.04
N THR A 395 32.92 30.43 22.95
CA THR A 395 33.01 29.72 21.68
C THR A 395 31.94 28.65 21.60
N LEU A 396 31.23 28.60 20.47
CA LEU A 396 30.29 27.55 20.10
C LEU A 396 30.82 26.75 18.92
N SER A 397 30.51 25.50 18.84
CA SER A 397 30.95 24.60 17.76
C SER A 397 29.81 23.74 17.20
N ALA A 398 29.88 23.46 15.90
CA ALA A 398 29.05 22.48 15.21
C ALA A 398 29.94 21.61 14.31
N ALA A 399 29.74 20.29 14.36
CA ALA A 399 30.40 19.37 13.43
C ALA A 399 29.65 19.36 12.09
N LEU A 400 30.40 19.24 10.98
CA LEU A 400 29.84 19.17 9.63
C LEU A 400 29.89 17.74 9.09
N GLU A 401 28.89 17.39 8.30
CA GLU A 401 28.95 16.17 7.51
C GLU A 401 29.82 16.37 6.27
N PRO A 402 30.65 15.40 5.86
CA PRO A 402 31.52 15.54 4.69
C PRO A 402 30.76 15.92 3.41
N LYS A 403 29.52 15.47 3.25
CA LYS A 403 28.69 15.80 2.08
C LYS A 403 28.30 17.28 2.00
N TRP A 404 28.16 17.97 3.14
CA TRP A 404 27.82 19.42 3.15
C TRP A 404 28.94 20.32 2.64
N LEU A 405 30.16 19.76 2.57
CA LEU A 405 31.36 20.46 2.09
C LEU A 405 31.58 20.31 0.58
N GLN A 406 30.73 19.53 -0.10
CA GLN A 406 30.76 19.34 -1.54
C GLN A 406 30.12 20.53 -2.29
N SER A 407 30.43 20.68 -3.57
CA SER A 407 29.98 21.83 -4.38
C SER A 407 28.49 21.86 -4.67
N ASP A 408 27.82 20.73 -4.54
CA ASP A 408 26.37 20.54 -4.71
C ASP A 408 25.56 20.88 -3.46
N TRP A 409 26.23 21.30 -2.38
CA TRP A 409 25.60 21.76 -1.15
C TRP A 409 25.88 23.23 -0.88
N GLN A 410 24.92 23.90 -0.24
CA GLN A 410 25.07 25.27 0.25
C GLN A 410 24.79 25.33 1.74
N CYS A 411 25.73 25.89 2.50
CA CYS A 411 25.60 26.05 3.94
C CYS A 411 25.12 27.48 4.32
N TYR A 412 24.29 27.53 5.36
CA TYR A 412 23.76 28.76 5.95
C TYR A 412 23.89 28.71 7.46
N VAL A 413 24.08 29.84 8.08
CA VAL A 413 23.92 30.01 9.52
C VAL A 413 22.53 30.58 9.79
N GLY A 414 21.72 29.83 10.53
CA GLY A 414 20.46 30.33 11.09
C GLY A 414 20.68 30.85 12.51
N VAL A 415 20.03 31.93 12.86
CA VAL A 415 20.09 32.57 14.18
C VAL A 415 18.69 32.79 14.70
N LEU A 416 18.33 32.11 15.79
CA LEU A 416 17.12 32.41 16.55
C LEU A 416 17.42 33.62 17.44
N ARG A 417 16.80 34.75 17.12
CA ARG A 417 17.13 36.05 17.73
C ARG A 417 16.52 36.32 19.12
N GLY A 418 15.60 35.47 19.57
CA GLY A 418 14.86 35.71 20.81
C GLY A 418 14.17 37.09 20.81
N ASP A 419 14.41 37.87 21.85
CA ASP A 419 13.83 39.21 22.02
C ASP A 419 14.67 40.33 21.37
N MET A 420 15.82 40.00 20.75
CA MET A 420 16.67 40.96 20.08
C MET A 420 16.05 41.43 18.76
N SER A 421 16.16 42.73 18.43
CA SER A 421 15.66 43.22 17.15
C SER A 421 16.50 42.71 15.98
N GLU A 422 15.87 42.58 14.82
CA GLU A 422 16.50 42.10 13.61
C GLU A 422 17.68 42.98 13.19
N GLU A 423 17.51 44.30 13.24
CA GLU A 423 18.55 45.26 12.90
C GLU A 423 19.80 45.13 13.78
N ILE A 424 19.62 44.88 15.07
CA ILE A 424 20.74 44.70 16.01
C ILE A 424 21.42 43.37 15.80
N CYS A 425 20.66 42.27 15.53
CA CYS A 425 21.25 41.03 15.12
C CYS A 425 22.07 41.13 13.84
N HIS A 426 21.57 41.86 12.84
CA HIS A 426 22.32 42.11 11.61
C HIS A 426 23.61 42.86 11.88
N ARG A 427 23.58 43.95 12.67
CA ARG A 427 24.78 44.71 13.01
C ARG A 427 25.79 43.87 13.79
N LEU A 428 25.35 43.07 14.74
CA LEU A 428 26.23 42.17 15.49
C LEU A 428 26.96 41.16 14.56
N LEU A 429 26.25 40.58 13.59
CA LEU A 429 26.74 39.47 12.78
C LEU A 429 27.42 39.91 11.46
N THR A 430 27.07 41.08 10.93
CA THR A 430 27.56 41.57 9.64
C THR A 430 28.19 42.95 9.69
N GLY A 431 28.35 43.53 10.90
CA GLY A 431 28.96 44.84 11.08
C GLY A 431 30.43 44.93 10.61
N ASP A 432 30.87 46.12 10.26
CA ASP A 432 32.22 46.38 9.73
C ASP A 432 33.32 45.79 10.62
N ASN A 433 34.25 45.05 9.99
CA ASN A 433 35.39 44.36 10.59
C ASN A 433 35.09 43.19 11.54
N HIS A 434 33.83 42.78 11.72
CA HIS A 434 33.43 41.63 12.56
C HIS A 434 34.18 41.62 13.92
N LEU A 435 34.27 42.76 14.62
CA LEU A 435 35.03 42.90 15.85
C LEU A 435 34.40 42.17 17.04
N ASP A 436 33.11 41.93 16.99
CA ASP A 436 32.34 41.35 18.09
C ASP A 436 32.12 39.85 17.96
N TRP A 437 32.37 39.30 16.75
CA TRP A 437 32.25 37.85 16.53
C TRP A 437 33.09 37.38 15.33
N LYS A 438 33.42 36.10 15.28
CA LYS A 438 34.10 35.46 14.16
C LYS A 438 33.47 34.10 13.88
N LEU A 439 33.46 33.73 12.60
CA LEU A 439 33.10 32.42 12.13
C LEU A 439 34.30 31.77 11.41
N GLY A 440 34.60 30.53 11.72
CA GLY A 440 35.71 29.77 11.12
C GLY A 440 35.67 28.31 11.47
N SER A 441 36.78 27.58 11.34
CA SER A 441 36.85 26.24 11.92
C SER A 441 36.92 26.29 13.45
N THR A 442 36.43 25.28 14.14
CA THR A 442 36.45 25.24 15.60
C THR A 442 37.86 25.39 16.16
N GLU A 443 38.88 24.89 15.47
CA GLU A 443 40.28 24.92 15.88
C GLU A 443 40.93 26.30 15.71
N GLU A 444 40.49 27.06 14.70
CA GLU A 444 41.11 28.33 14.36
C GLU A 444 40.32 29.56 14.79
N VAL A 445 39.04 29.48 15.04
CA VAL A 445 38.17 30.61 15.26
C VAL A 445 38.62 31.52 16.42
N ASP A 446 39.17 30.94 17.48
CA ASP A 446 39.69 31.70 18.62
C ASP A 446 40.96 32.47 18.25
N ARG A 447 41.84 31.90 17.43
CA ARG A 447 43.04 32.56 16.88
C ARG A 447 42.65 33.71 15.95
N LEU A 448 41.69 33.45 15.02
CA LEU A 448 41.18 34.49 14.10
C LEU A 448 40.61 35.69 14.89
N PHE A 449 39.89 35.40 15.98
CA PHE A 449 39.33 36.44 16.84
C PHE A 449 40.44 37.27 17.55
N ARG A 450 41.42 36.64 18.18
CA ARG A 450 42.52 37.30 18.90
C ARG A 450 43.43 38.13 17.98
N MET A 451 43.65 37.64 16.75
CA MET A 451 44.51 38.32 15.79
C MET A 451 43.78 39.40 14.97
N GLY A 452 42.47 39.54 15.13
CA GLY A 452 41.66 40.47 14.33
C GLY A 452 41.58 40.11 12.85
N VAL A 453 41.90 38.85 12.47
CA VAL A 453 41.86 38.39 11.08
C VAL A 453 40.42 38.10 10.66
N PRO A 454 40.02 38.46 9.42
CA PRO A 454 38.68 38.10 8.93
C PRO A 454 38.41 36.61 8.97
N GLY A 455 37.25 36.22 9.53
CA GLY A 455 36.72 34.86 9.43
C GLY A 455 35.89 34.67 8.17
N LEU A 456 35.02 33.68 8.19
CA LEU A 456 34.02 33.46 7.12
C LEU A 456 33.00 34.61 7.14
N GLU A 457 32.70 35.14 5.95
CA GLU A 457 31.71 36.20 5.78
C GLU A 457 30.30 35.64 5.77
N LEU A 458 29.36 36.40 6.33
CA LEU A 458 27.94 36.11 6.32
C LEU A 458 27.18 37.14 5.48
N PHE A 459 26.39 36.63 4.57
CA PHE A 459 25.52 37.45 3.73
C PHE A 459 24.07 37.27 4.17
N PRO A 460 23.36 38.32 4.59
CA PRO A 460 21.96 38.24 4.95
C PRO A 460 21.13 37.67 3.79
N VAL A 461 20.17 36.82 4.11
CA VAL A 461 19.28 36.22 3.12
C VAL A 461 17.98 37.01 3.10
N GLU A 462 17.82 37.90 2.11
CA GLU A 462 16.59 38.70 1.94
C GLU A 462 15.40 37.83 1.50
N ARG A 463 15.65 36.83 0.65
CA ARG A 463 14.65 35.84 0.20
C ARG A 463 15.08 34.44 0.59
N LEU A 464 14.26 33.82 1.38
CA LEU A 464 14.54 32.47 1.88
C LEU A 464 14.60 31.46 0.73
N PRO A 465 15.72 30.75 0.53
CA PRO A 465 15.78 29.63 -0.43
C PRO A 465 14.73 28.55 -0.10
N ARG A 466 14.22 27.88 -1.12
CA ARG A 466 13.18 26.85 -0.96
C ARG A 466 13.55 25.71 0.01
N GLY A 467 14.85 25.44 0.17
CA GLY A 467 15.36 24.42 1.08
C GLY A 467 15.40 24.83 2.56
N LEU A 468 15.32 26.13 2.91
CA LEU A 468 15.40 26.56 4.31
C LEU A 468 14.02 26.68 4.95
N PRO A 469 13.84 26.27 6.23
CA PRO A 469 12.56 26.40 6.93
C PRO A 469 12.30 27.87 7.31
N ALA A 470 11.11 28.38 6.97
CA ALA A 470 10.66 29.70 7.42
C ALA A 470 10.12 29.58 8.85
N ARG A 471 10.99 29.72 9.84
CA ARG A 471 10.61 29.69 11.27
C ARG A 471 10.54 31.10 11.85
N SER A 472 9.50 31.39 12.61
CA SER A 472 9.38 32.70 13.29
C SER A 472 10.56 32.97 14.22
N GLY A 473 11.11 34.16 14.15
CA GLY A 473 12.26 34.59 14.97
C GLY A 473 13.63 34.11 14.49
N TRP A 474 13.69 33.36 13.38
CA TRP A 474 14.95 32.94 12.75
C TRP A 474 15.37 33.91 11.65
N LEU A 475 16.65 34.29 11.68
CA LEU A 475 17.35 35.01 10.62
C LEU A 475 18.33 34.04 9.95
N TYR A 476 18.50 34.13 8.63
CA TYR A 476 19.40 33.27 7.90
C TYR A 476 20.48 34.05 7.17
N TYR A 477 21.67 33.50 7.18
CA TYR A 477 22.85 34.10 6.55
C TYR A 477 23.54 33.03 5.67
N ARG A 478 23.80 33.37 4.43
CA ARG A 478 24.61 32.53 3.54
C ARG A 478 26.08 32.65 3.92
N ILE A 479 26.78 31.53 4.00
CA ILE A 479 28.20 31.50 4.31
C ILE A 479 29.01 31.72 3.02
N GLY A 480 29.96 32.65 3.05
CA GLY A 480 30.95 32.84 1.98
C GLY A 480 32.02 31.75 2.01
N THR A 481 32.16 31.04 0.93
CA THR A 481 33.09 29.89 0.81
C THR A 481 34.39 30.24 0.08
N GLU A 482 34.56 31.46 -0.38
CA GLU A 482 35.76 31.92 -1.13
C GLU A 482 36.96 32.29 -0.24
N ASN A 483 36.73 32.45 1.06
CA ASN A 483 37.74 32.85 2.04
C ASN A 483 38.66 31.66 2.42
N PRO A 484 39.99 31.88 2.64
CA PRO A 484 40.92 30.84 3.11
C PRO A 484 40.46 30.07 4.36
N ALA A 485 39.70 30.73 5.26
CA ALA A 485 39.14 30.07 6.45
C ALA A 485 38.18 28.91 6.11
N TRP A 486 37.57 28.88 4.92
CA TRP A 486 36.75 27.75 4.46
C TRP A 486 37.57 26.49 4.28
N ARG A 487 38.81 26.56 3.82
CA ARG A 487 39.70 25.39 3.69
C ARG A 487 39.97 24.71 5.02
N SER A 488 40.11 25.52 6.09
CA SER A 488 40.25 24.97 7.45
C SER A 488 38.98 24.28 7.92
N VAL A 489 37.79 24.83 7.62
CA VAL A 489 36.51 24.17 7.90
C VAL A 489 36.39 22.85 7.15
N GLN A 490 36.80 22.81 5.89
CA GLN A 490 36.80 21.56 5.10
C GLN A 490 37.75 20.52 5.69
N ALA A 491 38.95 20.92 6.13
CA ALA A 491 39.94 20.01 6.70
C ALA A 491 39.51 19.45 8.06
N THR A 492 38.92 20.29 8.91
CA THR A 492 38.54 19.90 10.27
C THR A 492 37.12 19.37 10.39
N GLN A 493 36.30 19.48 9.32
CA GLN A 493 34.88 19.12 9.31
C GLN A 493 34.11 19.72 10.52
N SER A 494 34.50 20.92 10.92
CA SER A 494 33.92 21.58 12.06
C SER A 494 33.80 23.10 11.82
N MET A 495 32.80 23.73 12.41
CA MET A 495 32.58 25.15 12.35
C MET A 495 32.43 25.73 13.76
N GLY A 496 33.14 26.80 14.04
CA GLY A 496 33.12 27.48 15.31
C GLY A 496 32.64 28.92 15.18
N ILE A 497 31.89 29.36 16.16
CA ILE A 497 31.50 30.76 16.37
C ILE A 497 32.21 31.26 17.61
N ARG A 498 32.96 32.37 17.52
CA ARG A 498 33.61 33.03 18.64
C ARG A 498 32.99 34.42 18.81
N LEU A 499 32.42 34.66 19.98
CA LEU A 499 31.85 35.95 20.38
C LEU A 499 32.81 36.70 21.30
N ARG A 500 32.69 38.04 21.38
CA ARG A 500 33.45 38.85 22.31
C ARG A 500 33.07 38.52 23.76
N ASP A 501 34.05 38.26 24.62
CA ASP A 501 33.83 37.84 26.00
C ASP A 501 32.94 38.82 26.79
N THR A 502 33.12 40.11 26.57
CA THR A 502 32.35 41.19 27.26
C THR A 502 30.89 41.28 26.80
N SER A 503 30.54 40.64 25.69
CA SER A 503 29.17 40.63 25.15
C SER A 503 28.35 39.46 25.66
N ILE A 504 28.98 38.46 26.28
CA ILE A 504 28.30 37.25 26.75
C ILE A 504 27.94 37.39 28.23
N LEU A 505 26.65 37.16 28.55
CA LEU A 505 26.13 37.32 29.91
C LEU A 505 26.16 36.00 30.70
N ASN A 506 26.15 34.84 30.00
CA ASN A 506 26.14 33.52 30.59
C ASN A 506 27.40 32.70 30.26
N ALA A 507 28.57 33.36 30.21
CA ALA A 507 29.84 32.75 29.81
C ALA A 507 30.20 31.48 30.60
N ASP A 508 30.01 31.49 31.92
CA ASP A 508 30.34 30.37 32.83
C ASP A 508 29.41 29.14 32.61
N GLU A 509 28.24 29.35 32.02
CA GLU A 509 27.26 28.31 31.80
C GLU A 509 27.14 27.88 30.33
N LEU A 510 27.91 28.48 29.42
CA LEU A 510 27.79 28.28 27.98
C LEU A 510 28.19 26.88 27.55
N ALA A 511 29.16 26.28 28.20
CA ALA A 511 29.66 24.94 27.85
C ALA A 511 28.55 23.90 27.88
N GLY A 512 28.36 23.19 26.75
CA GLY A 512 27.30 22.19 26.54
C GLY A 512 25.91 22.75 26.25
N ARG A 513 25.71 24.06 26.27
CA ARG A 513 24.42 24.71 25.97
C ARG A 513 24.38 25.21 24.53
N ARG A 514 23.17 25.30 23.95
CA ARG A 514 22.91 25.88 22.61
C ARG A 514 22.63 27.36 22.68
N ARG A 515 22.16 27.86 23.83
CA ARG A 515 21.68 29.18 24.05
C ARG A 515 22.79 30.05 24.63
N VAL A 516 23.04 31.19 23.97
CA VAL A 516 23.97 32.19 24.45
C VAL A 516 23.21 33.49 24.76
N ASP A 517 23.34 34.00 25.99
CA ASP A 517 22.75 35.25 26.38
C ASP A 517 23.77 36.37 26.11
N VAL A 518 23.39 37.35 25.32
CA VAL A 518 24.27 38.38 24.84
C VAL A 518 23.73 39.76 25.20
N ALA A 519 24.68 40.69 25.45
CA ALA A 519 24.41 42.13 25.50
C ALA A 519 25.17 42.83 24.37
N TYR A 520 24.46 43.51 23.51
CA TYR A 520 25.06 44.26 22.41
C TYR A 520 24.36 45.60 22.27
N GLU A 521 25.15 46.67 22.20
CA GLU A 521 24.67 48.07 22.31
C GLU A 521 23.80 48.24 23.56
N SER A 522 22.52 48.62 23.40
CA SER A 522 21.57 48.82 24.49
C SER A 522 20.60 47.67 24.71
N GLN A 523 20.73 46.55 23.95
CA GLN A 523 19.81 45.42 24.03
C GLN A 523 20.49 44.19 24.65
N LYS A 524 19.67 43.42 25.37
CA LYS A 524 20.02 42.09 25.84
C LYS A 524 19.06 41.08 25.19
N GLY A 525 19.58 39.92 24.81
CA GLY A 525 18.77 38.89 24.21
C GLY A 525 19.46 37.54 24.28
N SER A 526 18.70 36.51 24.01
CA SER A 526 19.20 35.13 23.94
C SER A 526 19.23 34.69 22.50
N LEU A 527 20.39 34.26 22.04
CA LEU A 527 20.59 33.77 20.68
C LEU A 527 20.80 32.25 20.67
N GLU A 528 20.27 31.56 19.66
CA GLU A 528 20.67 30.21 19.32
C GLU A 528 21.15 30.18 17.88
N PHE A 529 22.23 29.46 17.62
CA PHE A 529 22.82 29.31 16.29
C PHE A 529 22.64 27.89 15.77
N ALA A 530 22.29 27.77 14.52
CA ALA A 530 22.25 26.48 13.85
C ALA A 530 22.84 26.59 12.44
N LEU A 531 23.56 25.55 12.06
CA LEU A 531 24.02 25.34 10.70
C LEU A 531 22.93 24.62 9.91
N PHE A 532 22.62 25.15 8.73
CA PHE A 532 21.71 24.53 7.78
C PHE A 532 22.47 24.23 6.50
N ALA A 533 22.34 23.01 6.01
CA ALA A 533 22.88 22.59 4.73
C ALA A 533 21.73 22.19 3.80
N ILE A 534 21.71 22.72 2.59
CA ILE A 534 20.71 22.41 1.58
C ILE A 534 21.40 22.00 0.29
N PRO A 535 20.90 20.99 -0.46
CA PRO A 535 21.37 20.71 -1.79
C PRO A 535 21.04 21.89 -2.73
N ARG A 536 21.96 22.20 -3.66
CA ARG A 536 21.81 23.27 -4.66
C ARG A 536 20.83 22.93 -5.77
#